data_5a296d359e291f0802d4a3e8c26faac1
#
_entry.id   5a296d359e291f0802d4a3e8c26faac1
#
_cell.length_a   1.000
_cell.length_b   1.000
_cell.length_c   1.000
_cell.angle_alpha   90.00
_cell.angle_beta   90.00
_cell.angle_gamma   90.00
#
_symmetry.space_group_name_H-M   'P 1'
#
loop_
_entity.id
_entity.type
_entity.pdbx_description
1 polymer ?
#
loop_
_entity_poly.entity_id
_entity_poly.type
_entity_poly.pdbx_seq_one_letter_code
_entity_poly.pdbx_strand_id
1 'polypeptide(L)'
;MNSNNKAFLGRRVEQQVMGHATRDGDGVKLTRVLTQAHQRRLDPFLMLDNFGSDDPNDYGGGFPDHPHRGFETVTYMIAGRMRHKDSAGHEGLLQNGGVQWMTAGRGVVHSEMPEQEEGVMEGFQLWLNLASSQKMCSPAYEDIQSDTIPEYQPHESIRVRVISGESNGVQGAVHRPIDLFPTNPLYLDIHFEAESCFQQRLNPLHNAFLFVYRGHVNVISDSAKTAVNLHRMAILQNEGNGVVIEGSPGAKVLLIAGQPLNEPIAQHGPFVMNTREELIQAVDDFRAGLFGT
;
A
#
# COMPACT_ATOMS: atom_id res chain seq x y z
N MET A 1 30.06 -14.91 -6.61
CA MET A 1 29.62 -16.31 -6.45
C MET A 1 29.40 -16.55 -4.97
N ASN A 2 28.18 -16.54 -4.51
CA ASN A 2 27.61 -17.30 -3.40
C ASN A 2 26.16 -16.81 -3.25
N SER A 3 25.31 -17.27 -4.17
CA SER A 3 23.86 -17.20 -3.97
C SER A 3 23.54 -18.07 -2.76
N ASN A 4 23.19 -17.45 -1.65
CA ASN A 4 22.66 -18.11 -0.48
C ASN A 4 21.44 -18.94 -0.86
N ASN A 5 21.64 -20.19 -1.22
CA ASN A 5 20.59 -21.16 -1.48
C ASN A 5 20.05 -21.66 -0.12
N LYS A 6 19.58 -20.71 0.72
CA LYS A 6 18.83 -21.08 1.92
C LYS A 6 17.55 -21.75 1.48
N ALA A 7 17.23 -22.90 2.09
CA ALA A 7 15.95 -23.57 1.89
C ALA A 7 14.81 -22.56 2.05
N PHE A 8 13.77 -22.73 1.25
CA PHE A 8 12.56 -21.89 1.37
C PHE A 8 11.85 -22.26 2.68
N LEU A 9 11.61 -21.25 3.51
CA LEU A 9 10.88 -21.39 4.77
C LEU A 9 9.71 -20.42 4.75
N GLY A 10 8.49 -20.95 4.65
CA GLY A 10 7.24 -20.17 4.62
C GLY A 10 6.94 -19.53 5.98
N ARG A 11 6.68 -18.22 5.97
CA ARG A 11 6.22 -17.48 7.15
C ARG A 11 4.82 -17.91 7.55
N ARG A 12 4.54 -17.93 8.85
CA ARG A 12 3.21 -18.17 9.41
C ARG A 12 2.42 -16.88 9.54
N VAL A 13 1.11 -17.02 9.62
CA VAL A 13 0.23 -15.94 10.07
C VAL A 13 0.42 -15.76 11.58
N GLU A 14 0.79 -14.54 11.97
CA GLU A 14 0.91 -14.13 13.38
C GLU A 14 -0.46 -13.69 13.92
N GLN A 15 -1.14 -12.84 13.14
CA GLN A 15 -2.41 -12.25 13.51
C GLN A 15 -3.27 -12.02 12.27
N GLN A 16 -4.58 -12.16 12.42
CA GLN A 16 -5.54 -11.67 11.43
C GLN A 16 -6.29 -10.45 11.97
N VAL A 17 -6.42 -9.45 11.12
CA VAL A 17 -7.13 -8.21 11.42
C VAL A 17 -8.34 -8.10 10.49
N MET A 18 -9.50 -7.80 11.04
CA MET A 18 -10.67 -7.42 10.26
C MET A 18 -10.66 -5.91 10.10
N GLY A 19 -10.75 -5.43 8.84
CA GLY A 19 -10.97 -4.02 8.58
C GLY A 19 -12.32 -3.56 9.16
N HIS A 20 -12.39 -2.30 9.53
CA HIS A 20 -13.64 -1.69 10.01
C HIS A 20 -14.15 -0.65 9.02
N ALA A 21 -15.46 -0.68 8.79
CA ALA A 21 -16.11 0.27 7.91
C ALA A 21 -16.05 1.68 8.53
N THR A 22 -15.69 2.66 7.71
CA THR A 22 -15.65 4.08 8.09
C THR A 22 -15.90 4.97 6.86
N ARG A 23 -15.88 6.28 7.06
CA ARG A 23 -15.87 7.27 5.99
C ARG A 23 -14.72 8.23 6.19
N ASP A 24 -14.14 8.69 5.10
CA ASP A 24 -13.08 9.70 5.10
C ASP A 24 -13.27 10.67 3.92
N GLY A 25 -12.42 11.70 3.81
CA GLY A 25 -12.64 12.75 2.84
C GLY A 25 -14.03 13.42 2.99
N ASP A 26 -14.70 13.74 1.89
CA ASP A 26 -16.08 14.25 1.91
C ASP A 26 -17.08 13.10 1.81
N GLY A 27 -17.03 12.20 2.81
CA GLY A 27 -17.98 11.12 2.99
C GLY A 27 -17.69 9.84 2.21
N VAL A 28 -16.51 9.66 1.65
CA VAL A 28 -16.11 8.43 0.94
C VAL A 28 -16.15 7.23 1.87
N LYS A 29 -16.94 6.22 1.49
CA LYS A 29 -17.08 4.97 2.23
C LYS A 29 -15.85 4.08 1.97
N LEU A 30 -15.25 3.60 3.05
CA LEU A 30 -14.09 2.74 2.97
C LEU A 30 -14.02 1.76 4.14
N THR A 31 -13.16 0.77 3.99
CA THR A 31 -12.78 -0.15 5.05
C THR A 31 -11.33 0.14 5.44
N ARG A 32 -11.11 0.64 6.65
CA ARG A 32 -9.76 0.86 7.20
C ARG A 32 -9.21 -0.43 7.78
N VAL A 33 -8.13 -0.93 7.21
CA VAL A 33 -7.56 -2.25 7.49
C VAL A 33 -6.35 -2.14 8.42
N LEU A 34 -5.38 -1.29 8.06
CA LEU A 34 -4.21 -1.01 8.89
C LEU A 34 -4.40 0.36 9.56
N THR A 35 -4.21 0.39 10.87
CA THR A 35 -4.42 1.57 11.72
C THR A 35 -3.19 1.86 12.56
N GLN A 36 -3.20 2.97 13.30
CA GLN A 36 -2.13 3.34 14.23
C GLN A 36 -1.76 2.22 15.22
N ALA A 37 -2.72 1.36 15.59
CA ALA A 37 -2.46 0.22 16.48
C ALA A 37 -1.46 -0.80 15.90
N HIS A 38 -1.30 -0.82 14.58
CA HIS A 38 -0.44 -1.76 13.87
C HIS A 38 0.90 -1.16 13.43
N GLN A 39 1.06 0.16 13.45
CA GLN A 39 2.22 0.87 12.88
C GLN A 39 3.56 0.38 13.43
N ARG A 40 3.66 0.14 14.75
CA ARG A 40 4.89 -0.39 15.36
C ARG A 40 5.24 -1.78 14.84
N ARG A 41 4.22 -2.64 14.67
CA ARG A 41 4.42 -4.02 14.21
C ARG A 41 4.66 -4.09 12.71
N LEU A 42 4.05 -3.19 11.95
CA LEU A 42 4.10 -3.15 10.48
C LEU A 42 4.91 -1.97 9.95
N ASP A 43 5.78 -1.35 10.77
CA ASP A 43 6.74 -0.37 10.25
C ASP A 43 7.42 -0.94 8.98
N PRO A 44 7.43 -0.24 7.83
CA PRO A 44 7.17 1.20 7.66
C PRO A 44 5.73 1.56 7.23
N PHE A 45 4.78 0.66 7.32
CA PHE A 45 3.40 0.91 6.87
C PHE A 45 2.59 1.60 7.96
N LEU A 46 1.88 2.68 7.57
CA LEU A 46 1.16 3.56 8.49
C LEU A 46 -0.35 3.35 8.45
N MET A 47 -0.89 3.06 7.26
CA MET A 47 -2.32 2.90 7.02
C MET A 47 -2.55 2.09 5.75
N LEU A 48 -3.63 1.30 5.74
CA LEU A 48 -4.18 0.73 4.52
C LEU A 48 -5.70 0.88 4.57
N ASP A 49 -6.24 1.58 3.58
CA ASP A 49 -7.68 1.70 3.34
C ASP A 49 -8.06 0.99 2.05
N ASN A 50 -9.18 0.29 2.07
CA ASN A 50 -9.85 -0.24 0.89
C ASN A 50 -11.15 0.54 0.71
N PHE A 51 -11.21 1.40 -0.31
CA PHE A 51 -12.43 2.08 -0.70
C PHE A 51 -13.10 1.34 -1.85
N GLY A 52 -14.43 1.30 -1.85
CA GLY A 52 -15.16 0.64 -2.93
C GLY A 52 -16.67 0.72 -2.75
N SER A 53 -17.36 1.19 -3.80
CA SER A 53 -18.81 1.20 -3.92
C SER A 53 -19.24 1.29 -5.38
N ASP A 54 -20.43 0.82 -5.67
CA ASP A 54 -21.17 1.06 -6.94
C ASP A 54 -22.22 2.18 -6.80
N ASP A 55 -22.41 2.71 -5.59
CA ASP A 55 -23.27 3.85 -5.31
C ASP A 55 -22.44 5.16 -5.34
N PRO A 56 -22.71 6.08 -6.31
CA PRO A 56 -22.02 7.37 -6.37
C PRO A 56 -22.10 8.22 -5.11
N ASN A 57 -23.17 8.07 -4.30
CA ASN A 57 -23.29 8.77 -3.03
C ASN A 57 -22.25 8.33 -1.99
N ASP A 58 -21.64 7.17 -2.16
CA ASP A 58 -20.61 6.64 -1.27
C ASP A 58 -19.19 7.13 -1.62
N TYR A 59 -18.97 7.69 -2.83
CA TYR A 59 -17.64 8.13 -3.25
C TYR A 59 -17.61 9.51 -3.91
N GLY A 60 -18.74 10.05 -4.35
CA GLY A 60 -18.80 11.27 -5.18
C GLY A 60 -18.19 12.53 -4.56
N GLY A 61 -18.16 12.63 -3.23
CA GLY A 61 -17.51 13.74 -2.53
C GLY A 61 -15.99 13.72 -2.63
N GLY A 62 -15.39 12.56 -2.90
CA GLY A 62 -13.94 12.41 -3.04
C GLY A 62 -13.15 12.85 -1.80
N PHE A 63 -11.91 13.24 -2.05
CA PHE A 63 -11.01 13.80 -1.05
C PHE A 63 -10.60 15.20 -1.49
N PRO A 64 -11.38 16.23 -1.08
CA PRO A 64 -11.05 17.63 -1.37
C PRO A 64 -9.68 18.04 -0.82
N ASP A 65 -9.22 19.22 -1.16
CA ASP A 65 -7.89 19.74 -0.79
C ASP A 65 -7.55 19.44 0.68
N HIS A 66 -6.52 18.62 0.85
CA HIS A 66 -6.01 18.21 2.16
C HIS A 66 -4.48 18.12 2.16
N PRO A 67 -3.82 18.40 3.30
CA PRO A 67 -2.36 18.38 3.38
C PRO A 67 -1.82 17.00 3.71
N HIS A 68 -0.54 16.75 3.34
CA HIS A 68 0.28 15.65 3.85
C HIS A 68 1.70 16.11 4.11
N ARG A 69 2.38 15.54 5.13
CA ARG A 69 3.82 15.73 5.38
C ARG A 69 4.44 14.49 6.01
N GLY A 70 5.65 14.14 5.52
CA GLY A 70 6.56 13.20 6.18
C GLY A 70 6.37 11.73 5.85
N PHE A 71 5.59 11.41 4.81
CA PHE A 71 5.34 10.04 4.36
C PHE A 71 4.98 10.00 2.86
N GLU A 72 4.71 8.80 2.36
CA GLU A 72 4.26 8.56 1.00
C GLU A 72 2.85 7.98 1.00
N THR A 73 2.05 8.35 -0.01
CA THR A 73 0.77 7.70 -0.30
C THR A 73 0.87 6.89 -1.59
N VAL A 74 0.25 5.71 -1.60
CA VAL A 74 0.16 4.86 -2.78
C VAL A 74 -1.30 4.56 -3.02
N THR A 75 -1.87 5.19 -4.05
CA THR A 75 -3.24 4.94 -4.49
C THR A 75 -3.21 3.91 -5.62
N TYR A 76 -3.86 2.76 -5.42
CA TYR A 76 -4.00 1.72 -6.44
C TYR A 76 -5.46 1.56 -6.82
N MET A 77 -5.82 1.92 -8.05
CA MET A 77 -7.18 1.79 -8.57
C MET A 77 -7.43 0.38 -9.08
N ILE A 78 -8.46 -0.27 -8.56
CA ILE A 78 -8.99 -1.53 -9.10
C ILE A 78 -10.02 -1.24 -10.19
N ALA A 79 -10.92 -0.30 -9.93
CA ALA A 79 -11.95 0.14 -10.87
C ALA A 79 -12.28 1.62 -10.66
N GLY A 80 -12.65 2.27 -11.73
CA GLY A 80 -13.04 3.69 -11.73
C GLY A 80 -11.90 4.63 -12.15
N ARG A 81 -12.16 5.92 -12.03
CA ARG A 81 -11.23 6.99 -12.40
C ARG A 81 -11.18 8.04 -11.30
N MET A 82 -9.98 8.46 -10.95
CA MET A 82 -9.74 9.46 -9.93
C MET A 82 -8.77 10.51 -10.49
N ARG A 83 -9.19 11.76 -10.46
CA ARG A 83 -8.34 12.91 -10.80
C ARG A 83 -7.67 13.40 -9.53
N HIS A 84 -6.37 13.49 -9.57
CA HIS A 84 -5.62 14.17 -8.52
C HIS A 84 -5.09 15.51 -9.00
N LYS A 85 -4.93 16.44 -8.07
CA LYS A 85 -4.39 17.77 -8.30
C LYS A 85 -3.70 18.27 -7.05
N ASP A 86 -2.56 18.95 -7.19
CA ASP A 86 -1.79 19.46 -6.06
C ASP A 86 -1.54 20.96 -6.09
N SER A 87 -1.05 21.48 -4.95
CA SER A 87 -0.70 22.91 -4.79
C SER A 87 0.51 23.35 -5.60
N ALA A 88 1.32 22.43 -6.16
CA ALA A 88 2.45 22.73 -7.01
C ALA A 88 2.07 22.81 -8.51
N GLY A 89 0.79 22.52 -8.83
CA GLY A 89 0.26 22.58 -10.20
C GLY A 89 0.37 21.27 -10.97
N HIS A 90 0.68 20.15 -10.30
CA HIS A 90 0.60 18.83 -10.93
C HIS A 90 -0.85 18.37 -10.95
N GLU A 91 -1.24 17.76 -12.06
CA GLU A 91 -2.55 17.15 -12.24
C GLU A 91 -2.40 15.85 -13.01
N GLY A 92 -3.12 14.82 -12.59
CA GLY A 92 -3.09 13.50 -13.22
C GLY A 92 -4.45 12.80 -13.15
N LEU A 93 -4.63 11.84 -14.05
CA LEU A 93 -5.80 10.98 -14.07
C LEU A 93 -5.39 9.53 -13.84
N LEU A 94 -5.79 9.00 -12.71
CA LEU A 94 -5.61 7.61 -12.35
C LEU A 94 -6.82 6.80 -12.81
N GLN A 95 -6.58 5.74 -13.58
CA GLN A 95 -7.62 4.89 -14.17
C GLN A 95 -7.53 3.44 -13.65
N ASN A 96 -8.45 2.60 -14.12
CA ASN A 96 -8.49 1.17 -13.76
C ASN A 96 -7.11 0.53 -13.84
N GLY A 97 -6.69 -0.09 -12.74
CA GLY A 97 -5.41 -0.79 -12.62
C GLY A 97 -4.17 0.11 -12.51
N GLY A 98 -4.33 1.44 -12.58
CA GLY A 98 -3.23 2.37 -12.42
C GLY A 98 -2.83 2.59 -10.95
N VAL A 99 -1.62 3.08 -10.75
CA VAL A 99 -1.06 3.42 -9.44
C VAL A 99 -0.54 4.84 -9.45
N GLN A 100 -0.85 5.60 -8.41
CA GLN A 100 -0.16 6.83 -8.10
C GLN A 100 0.69 6.65 -6.86
N TRP A 101 1.97 6.98 -6.97
CA TRP A 101 2.90 7.02 -5.85
C TRP A 101 3.29 8.46 -5.58
N MET A 102 2.83 9.01 -4.46
CA MET A 102 3.13 10.36 -4.06
C MET A 102 4.06 10.38 -2.85
N THR A 103 5.18 11.06 -2.96
CA THR A 103 6.03 11.42 -1.83
C THR A 103 5.60 12.79 -1.32
N ALA A 104 5.00 12.87 -0.13
CA ALA A 104 4.58 14.15 0.45
C ALA A 104 5.77 14.97 0.98
N GLY A 105 6.83 14.30 1.46
CA GLY A 105 8.06 14.94 1.90
C GLY A 105 7.82 16.11 2.86
N ARG A 106 8.38 17.30 2.53
CA ARG A 106 8.25 18.51 3.36
C ARG A 106 6.85 19.12 3.40
N GLY A 107 5.93 18.62 2.58
CA GLY A 107 4.52 19.01 2.61
C GLY A 107 3.94 19.29 1.23
N VAL A 108 2.74 18.79 1.02
CA VAL A 108 1.91 19.00 -0.17
C VAL A 108 0.46 19.18 0.26
N VAL A 109 -0.29 19.97 -0.49
CA VAL A 109 -1.75 20.01 -0.43
C VAL A 109 -2.27 19.44 -1.74
N HIS A 110 -3.13 18.42 -1.67
CA HIS A 110 -3.68 17.81 -2.87
C HIS A 110 -5.15 17.43 -2.71
N SER A 111 -5.78 17.12 -3.82
CA SER A 111 -7.13 16.58 -3.88
C SER A 111 -7.17 15.33 -4.76
N GLU A 112 -8.07 14.41 -4.42
CA GLU A 112 -8.33 13.18 -5.16
C GLU A 112 -9.85 13.10 -5.41
N MET A 113 -10.27 13.42 -6.64
CA MET A 113 -11.68 13.57 -6.98
C MET A 113 -12.11 12.51 -7.98
N PRO A 114 -13.21 11.78 -7.73
CA PRO A 114 -13.79 10.89 -8.73
C PRO A 114 -14.12 11.62 -10.03
N GLU A 115 -13.79 11.00 -11.16
CA GLU A 115 -14.12 11.51 -12.50
C GLU A 115 -15.28 10.77 -13.16
N GLN A 116 -16.05 10.02 -12.42
CA GLN A 116 -17.20 9.29 -12.90
C GLN A 116 -18.45 9.64 -12.11
N GLU A 117 -19.58 9.67 -12.79
CA GLU A 117 -20.90 9.95 -12.20
C GLU A 117 -21.64 8.65 -11.85
N GLU A 118 -21.22 7.53 -12.43
CA GLU A 118 -21.81 6.20 -12.20
C GLU A 118 -20.75 5.09 -12.33
N GLY A 119 -21.11 3.90 -11.89
CA GLY A 119 -20.29 2.69 -11.96
C GLY A 119 -19.45 2.47 -10.71
N VAL A 120 -18.70 1.39 -10.73
CA VAL A 120 -17.87 0.99 -9.59
C VAL A 120 -16.64 1.87 -9.48
N MET A 121 -16.41 2.40 -8.28
CA MET A 121 -15.14 2.98 -7.88
C MET A 121 -14.56 2.11 -6.77
N GLU A 122 -13.38 1.54 -6.99
CA GLU A 122 -12.71 0.66 -6.04
C GLU A 122 -11.19 0.83 -6.11
N GLY A 123 -10.55 0.82 -4.95
CA GLY A 123 -9.10 0.90 -4.87
C GLY A 123 -8.58 0.81 -3.44
N PHE A 124 -7.29 1.04 -3.34
CA PHE A 124 -6.54 1.02 -2.08
C PHE A 124 -5.76 2.30 -1.91
N GLN A 125 -5.69 2.77 -0.66
CA GLN A 125 -4.79 3.84 -0.24
C GLN A 125 -3.84 3.26 0.82
N LEU A 126 -2.57 3.14 0.48
CA LEU A 126 -1.51 2.72 1.40
C LEU A 126 -0.69 3.95 1.81
N TRP A 127 -0.43 4.10 3.10
CA TRP A 127 0.52 5.08 3.60
C TRP A 127 1.81 4.38 4.00
N LEU A 128 2.92 4.86 3.47
CA LEU A 128 4.27 4.35 3.70
C LEU A 128 5.13 5.44 4.33
N ASN A 129 5.75 5.15 5.46
CA ASN A 129 6.56 6.11 6.19
C ASN A 129 7.87 6.43 5.46
N LEU A 130 8.34 7.66 5.61
CA LEU A 130 9.67 8.08 5.19
C LEU A 130 10.65 8.02 6.38
N ALA A 131 11.89 7.65 6.10
CA ALA A 131 12.97 7.80 7.06
C ALA A 131 13.11 9.28 7.49
N SER A 132 13.55 9.52 8.72
CA SER A 132 13.72 10.87 9.28
C SER A 132 14.54 11.78 8.35
N SER A 133 15.57 11.24 7.71
CA SER A 133 16.42 11.96 6.75
C SER A 133 15.68 12.39 5.48
N GLN A 134 14.54 11.78 5.17
CA GLN A 134 13.76 12.02 3.94
C GLN A 134 12.42 12.72 4.20
N LYS A 135 12.00 12.89 5.46
CA LYS A 135 10.72 13.52 5.76
C LYS A 135 10.58 14.95 5.24
N MET A 136 11.69 15.64 5.05
CA MET A 136 11.71 17.00 4.52
C MET A 136 12.23 17.09 3.08
N CYS A 137 12.25 15.97 2.32
CA CYS A 137 12.57 16.00 0.88
C CYS A 137 11.48 16.74 0.09
N SER A 138 11.79 17.08 -1.15
CA SER A 138 10.81 17.69 -2.04
C SER A 138 9.67 16.73 -2.35
N PRO A 139 8.41 17.23 -2.41
CA PRO A 139 7.30 16.44 -2.91
C PRO A 139 7.56 15.91 -4.33
N ALA A 140 7.06 14.73 -4.62
CA ALA A 140 7.18 14.10 -5.93
C ALA A 140 5.99 13.18 -6.21
N TYR A 141 5.68 12.99 -7.50
CA TYR A 141 4.61 12.10 -7.97
C TYR A 141 5.13 11.18 -9.05
N GLU A 142 4.60 9.99 -9.07
CA GLU A 142 4.79 9.01 -10.13
C GLU A 142 3.44 8.39 -10.46
N ASP A 143 2.87 8.76 -11.62
CA ASP A 143 1.62 8.22 -12.14
C ASP A 143 1.94 7.07 -13.09
N ILE A 144 1.54 5.86 -12.71
CA ILE A 144 1.85 4.63 -13.41
C ILE A 144 0.57 4.09 -14.00
N GLN A 145 0.49 4.08 -15.33
CA GLN A 145 -0.65 3.53 -16.03
C GLN A 145 -0.67 2.01 -15.94
N SER A 146 -1.88 1.44 -15.99
CA SER A 146 -2.09 -0.01 -15.80
C SER A 146 -1.25 -0.89 -16.73
N ASP A 147 -1.09 -0.47 -17.98
CA ASP A 147 -0.36 -1.21 -19.03
C ASP A 147 1.17 -1.15 -18.87
N THR A 148 1.67 -0.24 -18.03
CA THR A 148 3.11 -0.14 -17.71
C THR A 148 3.49 -0.91 -16.44
N ILE A 149 2.52 -1.41 -15.67
CA ILE A 149 2.79 -2.24 -14.50
C ILE A 149 3.16 -3.65 -14.97
N PRO A 150 4.37 -4.15 -14.68
CA PRO A 150 4.79 -5.47 -15.06
C PRO A 150 3.88 -6.56 -14.51
N GLU A 151 3.45 -7.45 -15.37
CA GLU A 151 2.67 -8.64 -15.03
C GLU A 151 3.38 -9.90 -15.48
N TYR A 152 3.25 -10.98 -14.71
CA TYR A 152 3.73 -12.29 -15.10
C TYR A 152 2.81 -13.40 -14.60
N GLN A 153 2.92 -14.57 -15.20
CA GLN A 153 2.15 -15.76 -14.87
C GLN A 153 3.12 -16.87 -14.43
N PRO A 154 3.34 -17.08 -13.12
CA PRO A 154 4.17 -18.18 -12.63
C PRO A 154 3.54 -19.54 -12.91
N HIS A 155 2.23 -19.58 -13.10
CA HIS A 155 1.40 -20.72 -13.49
C HIS A 155 0.22 -20.21 -14.33
N GLU A 156 -0.36 -21.05 -15.21
CA GLU A 156 -1.49 -20.67 -16.08
C GLU A 156 -2.71 -20.10 -15.31
N SER A 157 -2.87 -20.49 -14.05
CA SER A 157 -3.96 -20.05 -13.17
C SER A 157 -3.57 -18.93 -12.20
N ILE A 158 -2.39 -18.34 -12.32
CA ILE A 158 -1.94 -17.26 -11.42
C ILE A 158 -1.41 -16.10 -12.26
N ARG A 159 -1.95 -14.93 -12.02
CA ARG A 159 -1.44 -13.66 -12.55
C ARG A 159 -0.95 -12.79 -11.40
N VAL A 160 0.24 -12.23 -11.56
CA VAL A 160 0.87 -11.37 -10.55
C VAL A 160 1.22 -10.03 -11.20
N ARG A 161 0.70 -8.95 -10.64
CA ARG A 161 1.09 -7.58 -10.97
C ARG A 161 2.13 -7.13 -9.96
N VAL A 162 3.26 -6.64 -10.46
CA VAL A 162 4.38 -6.19 -9.63
C VAL A 162 4.38 -4.66 -9.61
N ILE A 163 3.76 -4.08 -8.60
CA ILE A 163 3.67 -2.62 -8.45
C ILE A 163 5.02 -2.07 -8.01
N SER A 164 5.62 -2.66 -6.97
CA SER A 164 6.95 -2.28 -6.46
C SER A 164 7.72 -3.51 -5.95
N GLY A 165 9.04 -3.42 -5.95
CA GLY A 165 9.94 -4.49 -5.54
C GLY A 165 10.20 -5.51 -6.64
N GLU A 166 10.54 -6.74 -6.27
CA GLU A 166 10.84 -7.83 -7.19
C GLU A 166 10.04 -9.08 -6.85
N SER A 167 9.46 -9.72 -7.84
CA SER A 167 8.77 -11.00 -7.71
C SER A 167 9.24 -11.98 -8.76
N ASN A 168 9.89 -13.09 -8.34
CA ASN A 168 10.39 -14.17 -9.20
C ASN A 168 11.19 -13.68 -10.43
N GLY A 169 12.03 -12.65 -10.24
CA GLY A 169 12.88 -12.05 -11.27
C GLY A 169 12.21 -10.95 -12.09
N VAL A 170 10.93 -10.65 -11.83
CA VAL A 170 10.23 -9.52 -12.45
C VAL A 170 10.30 -8.30 -11.54
N GLN A 171 10.88 -7.22 -12.05
CA GLN A 171 10.97 -5.93 -11.34
C GLN A 171 9.64 -5.18 -11.43
N GLY A 172 9.25 -4.51 -10.35
CA GLY A 172 8.05 -3.69 -10.28
C GLY A 172 8.17 -2.38 -11.08
N ALA A 173 7.02 -1.77 -11.32
CA ALA A 173 6.94 -0.47 -12.01
C ALA A 173 7.63 0.64 -11.20
N VAL A 174 7.43 0.66 -9.87
CA VAL A 174 8.06 1.66 -9.00
C VAL A 174 9.43 1.18 -8.56
N HIS A 175 10.44 1.99 -8.88
CA HIS A 175 11.83 1.73 -8.54
C HIS A 175 12.40 2.90 -7.73
N ARG A 176 12.68 2.67 -6.46
CA ARG A 176 13.22 3.70 -5.56
C ARG A 176 14.66 3.38 -5.19
N PRO A 177 15.59 4.35 -5.26
CA PRO A 177 16.96 4.17 -4.79
C PRO A 177 16.97 3.82 -3.29
N ILE A 178 17.50 2.65 -2.94
CA ILE A 178 17.48 2.15 -1.55
C ILE A 178 18.27 3.06 -0.59
N ASP A 179 19.27 3.75 -1.09
CA ASP A 179 20.08 4.68 -0.29
C ASP A 179 19.26 5.91 0.17
N LEU A 180 18.22 6.27 -0.58
CA LEU A 180 17.31 7.37 -0.27
C LEU A 180 16.00 6.89 0.35
N PHE A 181 15.49 5.75 -0.10
CA PHE A 181 14.23 5.16 0.33
C PHE A 181 14.45 3.76 0.90
N PRO A 182 14.97 3.66 2.13
CA PRO A 182 15.41 2.38 2.72
C PRO A 182 14.26 1.41 3.01
N THR A 183 13.02 1.86 2.95
CA THR A 183 11.83 1.02 3.16
C THR A 183 11.71 -0.12 2.15
N ASN A 184 12.28 0.04 0.94
CA ASN A 184 12.37 -0.98 -0.11
C ASN A 184 11.11 -1.85 -0.23
N PRO A 185 9.94 -1.23 -0.55
CA PRO A 185 8.67 -1.92 -0.47
C PRO A 185 8.50 -2.95 -1.59
N LEU A 186 7.95 -4.12 -1.23
CA LEU A 186 7.32 -5.06 -2.14
C LEU A 186 5.82 -4.80 -2.12
N TYR A 187 5.21 -4.61 -3.28
CA TYR A 187 3.76 -4.47 -3.43
C TYR A 187 3.29 -5.29 -4.63
N LEU A 188 2.64 -6.41 -4.35
CA LEU A 188 2.10 -7.32 -5.36
C LEU A 188 0.59 -7.38 -5.27
N ASP A 189 -0.06 -7.49 -6.44
CA ASP A 189 -1.46 -7.89 -6.57
C ASP A 189 -1.52 -9.25 -7.29
N ILE A 190 -2.01 -10.27 -6.57
CA ILE A 190 -1.97 -11.67 -6.99
C ILE A 190 -3.39 -12.17 -7.22
N HIS A 191 -3.64 -12.67 -8.43
CA HIS A 191 -4.94 -13.18 -8.87
C HIS A 191 -4.86 -14.68 -9.13
N PHE A 192 -5.81 -15.42 -8.58
CA PHE A 192 -5.95 -16.86 -8.74
C PHE A 192 -7.18 -17.18 -9.60
N GLU A 193 -6.98 -17.68 -10.81
CA GLU A 193 -8.07 -18.08 -11.72
C GLU A 193 -8.62 -19.47 -11.35
N ALA A 194 -7.78 -20.35 -10.81
CA ALA A 194 -8.14 -21.66 -10.26
C ALA A 194 -7.39 -21.92 -8.96
N GLU A 195 -7.78 -22.95 -8.23
CA GLU A 195 -7.05 -23.37 -7.01
C GLU A 195 -5.59 -23.67 -7.36
N SER A 196 -4.69 -22.92 -6.77
CA SER A 196 -3.25 -22.98 -7.06
C SER A 196 -2.41 -22.35 -5.96
N CYS A 197 -1.11 -22.68 -5.95
CA CYS A 197 -0.15 -22.19 -4.96
C CYS A 197 0.83 -21.19 -5.57
N PHE A 198 0.96 -20.05 -4.93
CA PHE A 198 1.94 -19.02 -5.22
C PHE A 198 3.01 -18.96 -4.13
N GLN A 199 4.27 -18.80 -4.53
CA GLN A 199 5.39 -18.65 -3.61
C GLN A 199 6.12 -17.33 -3.90
N GLN A 200 6.37 -16.55 -2.85
CA GLN A 200 7.17 -15.34 -2.91
C GLN A 200 8.28 -15.37 -1.87
N ARG A 201 9.52 -15.17 -2.31
CA ARG A 201 10.62 -14.90 -1.37
C ARG A 201 10.46 -13.52 -0.75
N LEU A 202 10.70 -13.43 0.54
CA LEU A 202 10.67 -12.18 1.30
C LEU A 202 12.03 -11.98 1.97
N ASN A 203 12.49 -10.74 2.01
CA ASN A 203 13.66 -10.41 2.82
C ASN A 203 13.34 -10.71 4.30
N PRO A 204 14.17 -11.50 5.02
CA PRO A 204 13.92 -11.85 6.42
C PRO A 204 13.77 -10.63 7.35
N LEU A 205 14.33 -9.48 6.98
CA LEU A 205 14.24 -8.24 7.78
C LEU A 205 12.97 -7.44 7.50
N HIS A 206 12.22 -7.75 6.44
CA HIS A 206 11.00 -7.01 6.10
C HIS A 206 9.82 -7.46 6.96
N ASN A 207 9.05 -6.51 7.46
CA ASN A 207 7.69 -6.77 7.89
C ASN A 207 6.82 -7.05 6.68
N ALA A 208 5.86 -7.96 6.81
CA ALA A 208 5.00 -8.35 5.71
C ALA A 208 3.58 -8.65 6.17
N PHE A 209 2.64 -8.35 5.32
CA PHE A 209 1.23 -8.74 5.48
C PHE A 209 0.59 -9.01 4.13
N LEU A 210 -0.54 -9.69 4.14
CA LEU A 210 -1.40 -9.84 2.98
C LEU A 210 -2.82 -9.37 3.30
N PHE A 211 -3.55 -8.88 2.29
CA PHE A 211 -4.94 -8.48 2.40
C PHE A 211 -5.77 -9.13 1.30
N VAL A 212 -6.78 -9.92 1.70
CA VAL A 212 -7.68 -10.62 0.76
C VAL A 212 -8.86 -9.73 0.43
N TYR A 213 -8.96 -9.31 -0.85
CA TYR A 213 -10.05 -8.44 -1.31
C TYR A 213 -11.05 -9.12 -2.23
N ARG A 214 -10.79 -10.39 -2.63
CA ARG A 214 -11.74 -11.30 -3.30
C ARG A 214 -11.48 -12.74 -2.86
N GLY A 215 -12.55 -13.52 -2.69
CA GLY A 215 -12.45 -14.93 -2.35
C GLY A 215 -11.81 -15.20 -0.99
N HIS A 216 -10.98 -16.22 -0.92
CA HIS A 216 -10.18 -16.57 0.26
C HIS A 216 -8.87 -17.23 -0.13
N VAL A 217 -7.89 -17.19 0.74
CA VAL A 217 -6.60 -17.84 0.56
C VAL A 217 -6.22 -18.64 1.81
N ASN A 218 -5.28 -19.56 1.66
CA ASN A 218 -4.59 -20.20 2.79
C ASN A 218 -3.11 -19.77 2.76
N VAL A 219 -2.59 -19.38 3.89
CA VAL A 219 -1.13 -19.22 4.08
C VAL A 219 -0.59 -20.55 4.60
N ILE A 220 0.39 -21.10 3.87
CA ILE A 220 0.97 -22.41 4.16
C ILE A 220 2.37 -22.23 4.72
N SER A 221 2.66 -22.91 5.82
CA SER A 221 3.99 -23.07 6.40
C SER A 221 4.23 -24.53 6.74
N ASP A 222 5.47 -24.91 7.09
CA ASP A 222 5.82 -26.31 7.43
C ASP A 222 4.94 -26.92 8.53
N SER A 223 4.33 -26.11 9.37
CA SER A 223 3.59 -26.56 10.56
C SER A 223 2.13 -26.12 10.60
N ALA A 224 1.66 -25.30 9.64
CA ALA A 224 0.30 -24.77 9.66
C ALA A 224 -0.21 -24.42 8.27
N LYS A 225 -1.51 -24.63 8.07
CA LYS A 225 -2.30 -24.07 6.98
C LYS A 225 -3.35 -23.15 7.62
N THR A 226 -3.23 -21.85 7.37
CA THR A 226 -4.08 -20.84 8.01
C THR A 226 -4.97 -20.18 6.96
N ALA A 227 -6.28 -20.35 7.09
CA ALA A 227 -7.25 -19.71 6.20
C ALA A 227 -7.33 -18.20 6.49
N VAL A 228 -7.31 -17.39 5.42
CA VAL A 228 -7.52 -15.95 5.45
C VAL A 228 -8.69 -15.62 4.52
N ASN A 229 -9.77 -15.18 5.12
CA ASN A 229 -11.03 -14.92 4.42
C ASN A 229 -11.06 -13.50 3.83
N LEU A 230 -12.08 -13.26 3.00
CA LEU A 230 -12.39 -11.95 2.43
C LEU A 230 -12.34 -10.81 3.47
N HIS A 231 -11.79 -9.68 3.09
CA HIS A 231 -11.61 -8.47 3.90
C HIS A 231 -10.78 -8.67 5.19
N ARG A 232 -9.93 -9.69 5.21
CA ARG A 232 -8.97 -9.91 6.29
C ARG A 232 -7.57 -9.55 5.86
N MET A 233 -6.86 -8.83 6.73
CA MET A 233 -5.41 -8.68 6.67
C MET A 233 -4.77 -9.78 7.54
N ALA A 234 -3.79 -10.48 7.00
CA ALA A 234 -2.97 -11.41 7.76
C ALA A 234 -1.55 -10.86 7.89
N ILE A 235 -1.15 -10.56 9.12
CA ILE A 235 0.21 -10.16 9.47
C ILE A 235 1.06 -11.42 9.53
N LEU A 236 2.19 -11.43 8.82
CA LEU A 236 3.10 -12.56 8.78
C LEU A 236 4.18 -12.43 9.85
N GLN A 237 4.56 -13.54 10.47
CA GLN A 237 5.73 -13.60 11.35
C GLN A 237 7.00 -13.22 10.57
N ASN A 238 8.02 -12.71 11.27
CA ASN A 238 9.29 -12.35 10.63
C ASN A 238 10.24 -13.55 10.49
N GLU A 239 9.90 -14.70 11.10
CA GLU A 239 10.64 -15.94 10.92
C GLU A 239 10.28 -16.58 9.58
N GLY A 240 11.30 -16.86 8.78
CA GLY A 240 11.17 -17.37 7.42
C GLY A 240 11.64 -16.38 6.35
N ASN A 241 11.82 -16.90 5.14
CA ASN A 241 12.37 -16.14 4.01
C ASN A 241 11.40 -16.07 2.81
N GLY A 242 10.10 -16.31 3.06
CA GLY A 242 9.08 -16.25 2.03
C GLY A 242 7.69 -16.52 2.56
N VAL A 243 6.72 -16.53 1.66
CA VAL A 243 5.32 -16.90 1.93
C VAL A 243 4.82 -17.84 0.85
N VAL A 244 4.01 -18.81 1.24
CA VAL A 244 3.25 -19.68 0.35
C VAL A 244 1.77 -19.36 0.52
N ILE A 245 1.12 -19.00 -0.58
CA ILE A 245 -0.29 -18.64 -0.62
C ILE A 245 -1.01 -19.61 -1.55
N GLU A 246 -1.98 -20.35 -1.04
CA GLU A 246 -2.89 -21.15 -1.83
C GLU A 246 -4.19 -20.39 -1.98
N GLY A 247 -4.54 -20.03 -3.21
CA GLY A 247 -5.73 -19.25 -3.53
C GLY A 247 -6.88 -20.11 -4.01
N SER A 248 -8.11 -19.78 -3.59
CA SER A 248 -9.33 -20.32 -4.19
C SER A 248 -9.58 -19.73 -5.57
N PRO A 249 -10.37 -20.38 -6.44
CA PRO A 249 -10.76 -19.80 -7.73
C PRO A 249 -11.38 -18.40 -7.57
N GLY A 250 -10.88 -17.42 -8.33
CA GLY A 250 -11.29 -16.01 -8.27
C GLY A 250 -10.74 -15.22 -7.08
N ALA A 251 -9.89 -15.82 -6.25
CA ALA A 251 -9.26 -15.09 -5.15
C ALA A 251 -8.30 -14.02 -5.67
N LYS A 252 -8.30 -12.87 -4.99
CA LYS A 252 -7.36 -11.77 -5.22
C LYS A 252 -6.81 -11.28 -3.89
N VAL A 253 -5.51 -11.09 -3.85
CA VAL A 253 -4.80 -10.75 -2.61
C VAL A 253 -3.65 -9.79 -2.88
N LEU A 254 -3.57 -8.75 -2.05
CA LEU A 254 -2.38 -7.90 -1.98
C LEU A 254 -1.35 -8.58 -1.07
N LEU A 255 -0.10 -8.65 -1.51
CA LEU A 255 1.04 -8.99 -0.66
C LEU A 255 1.96 -7.79 -0.58
N ILE A 256 2.14 -7.29 0.63
CA ILE A 256 2.89 -6.07 0.91
C ILE A 256 3.98 -6.38 1.94
N ALA A 257 5.21 -5.97 1.65
CA ALA A 257 6.33 -6.11 2.57
C ALA A 257 7.28 -4.91 2.47
N GLY A 258 8.01 -4.60 3.54
CA GLY A 258 8.96 -3.48 3.55
C GLY A 258 9.93 -3.54 4.72
N GLN A 259 11.08 -2.91 4.53
CA GLN A 259 12.13 -2.78 5.55
C GLN A 259 11.65 -1.81 6.64
N PRO A 260 11.56 -2.22 7.90
CA PRO A 260 11.22 -1.31 9.00
C PRO A 260 12.29 -0.23 9.17
N LEU A 261 11.85 0.97 9.45
CA LEU A 261 12.73 2.11 9.72
C LEU A 261 13.27 2.08 11.16
N ASN A 262 12.50 1.49 12.08
CA ASN A 262 12.82 1.44 13.52
C ASN A 262 13.04 2.83 14.13
N GLU A 263 12.35 3.83 13.60
CA GLU A 263 12.37 5.20 14.07
C GLU A 263 11.10 5.53 14.88
N PRO A 264 11.11 6.55 15.76
CA PRO A 264 9.90 7.01 16.41
C PRO A 264 8.87 7.47 15.38
N ILE A 265 7.58 7.15 15.62
CA ILE A 265 6.45 7.61 14.82
C ILE A 265 5.61 8.54 15.67
N ALA A 266 5.57 9.82 15.30
CA ALA A 266 4.65 10.80 15.83
C ALA A 266 3.65 11.16 14.72
N GLN A 267 2.35 10.94 14.96
CA GLN A 267 1.31 11.21 13.97
C GLN A 267 0.21 12.08 14.56
N HIS A 268 -0.19 13.10 13.81
CA HIS A 268 -1.37 13.92 14.09
C HIS A 268 -2.11 14.20 12.78
N GLY A 269 -3.27 13.55 12.60
CA GLY A 269 -4.01 13.65 11.36
C GLY A 269 -3.14 13.27 10.15
N PRO A 270 -2.99 14.17 9.15
CA PRO A 270 -2.28 13.91 7.90
C PRO A 270 -0.77 14.22 7.98
N PHE A 271 -0.23 14.40 9.18
CA PHE A 271 1.19 14.65 9.39
C PHE A 271 1.83 13.50 10.16
N VAL A 272 2.95 12.97 9.63
CA VAL A 272 3.70 11.89 10.26
C VAL A 272 5.17 12.27 10.34
N MET A 273 5.61 12.57 11.55
CA MET A 273 6.97 13.01 11.86
C MET A 273 7.63 12.05 12.86
N ASN A 274 8.79 12.41 13.40
CA ASN A 274 9.46 11.60 14.42
C ASN A 274 9.23 12.14 15.83
N THR A 275 8.93 13.44 15.99
CA THR A 275 8.72 14.07 17.29
C THR A 275 7.44 14.91 17.33
N ARG A 276 7.00 15.26 18.54
CA ARG A 276 5.86 16.14 18.73
C ARG A 276 6.15 17.57 18.27
N GLU A 277 7.37 18.03 18.46
CA GLU A 277 7.83 19.35 18.06
C GLU A 277 7.76 19.51 16.55
N GLU A 278 8.18 18.48 15.81
CA GLU A 278 8.07 18.45 14.34
C GLU A 278 6.61 18.45 13.86
N LEU A 279 5.69 17.82 14.61
CA LEU A 279 4.26 17.89 14.31
C LEU A 279 3.70 19.29 14.50
N ILE A 280 4.09 19.98 15.60
CA ILE A 280 3.69 21.37 15.84
C ILE A 280 4.17 22.24 14.68
N GLN A 281 5.45 22.11 14.28
CA GLN A 281 6.00 22.83 13.15
C GLN A 281 5.25 22.53 11.85
N ALA A 282 4.85 21.27 11.61
CA ALA A 282 4.07 20.89 10.43
C ALA A 282 2.70 21.61 10.37
N VAL A 283 2.02 21.72 11.52
CA VAL A 283 0.75 22.44 11.63
C VAL A 283 0.95 23.95 11.39
N ASP A 284 1.99 24.53 11.97
CA ASP A 284 2.28 25.95 11.82
C ASP A 284 2.66 26.31 10.38
N ASP A 285 3.50 25.49 9.72
CA ASP A 285 3.89 25.67 8.33
C ASP A 285 2.67 25.53 7.39
N PHE A 286 1.78 24.56 7.66
CA PHE A 286 0.55 24.43 6.88
C PHE A 286 -0.35 25.67 7.01
N ARG A 287 -0.55 26.17 8.23
CA ARG A 287 -1.33 27.39 8.49
C ARG A 287 -0.73 28.64 7.86
N ALA A 288 0.58 28.66 7.75
CA ALA A 288 1.32 29.75 7.08
C ALA A 288 1.34 29.64 5.55
N GLY A 289 0.73 28.58 4.97
CA GLY A 289 0.69 28.39 3.51
C GLY A 289 2.02 27.96 2.88
N LEU A 290 2.90 27.30 3.66
CA LEU A 290 4.24 26.91 3.21
C LEU A 290 4.29 25.53 2.56
N PHE A 291 3.14 24.87 2.37
CA PHE A 291 3.09 23.57 1.68
C PHE A 291 2.98 23.78 0.16
N GLY A 292 3.73 22.95 -0.61
CA GLY A 292 3.74 23.05 -2.07
C GLY A 292 4.58 24.21 -2.64
N THR A 293 5.39 24.85 -1.79
CA THR A 293 6.31 25.93 -2.22
C THR A 293 7.74 25.43 -2.32
#